data_de5244ae4b1fd153e6eb6aefb63d534f
#
_entry.id   de5244ae4b1fd153e6eb6aefb63d534f
#
_cell.length_a   1.000
_cell.length_b   1.000
_cell.length_c   1.000
_cell.angle_alpha   90.00
_cell.angle_beta   90.00
_cell.angle_gamma   90.00
#
_symmetry.space_group_name_H-M   'P 1'
#
loop_
_entity.id
_entity.type
_entity.pdbx_description
1 polymer ?
#
loop_
_entity_poly.entity_id
_entity_poly.type
_entity_poly.pdbx_seq_one_letter_code
_entity_poly.pdbx_strand_id
1 'polypeptide(L)'
;MSEQKKDLRPVILWIKSFPVFQESKPVAGSQILKQLFEENSKRSEPFTTTEIRKGSFIASTKDLRVLKATVSGDYDVFHDLYGNRIETYPIREDLIEKVKEGIVSVKAEMKARRAAKAAACKAAKQAKAKAKNEQEQKPAQIEVKKKKTLGAAKDKKPVEILVMKKKRKVLSLK
;
A
#
# COMPACT_ATOMS: atom_id res chain seq x y z
N MET A 1 13.08 -23.36 9.96
CA MET A 1 13.41 -21.91 10.07
C MET A 1 12.59 -21.17 9.05
N SER A 2 11.56 -20.44 9.45
CA SER A 2 10.73 -19.65 8.53
C SER A 2 11.51 -18.44 8.09
N GLU A 3 11.90 -18.36 6.82
CA GLU A 3 12.42 -17.14 6.23
C GLU A 3 11.36 -16.04 6.36
N GLN A 4 11.59 -15.09 7.25
CA GLN A 4 10.79 -13.88 7.31
C GLN A 4 10.90 -13.19 5.93
N LYS A 5 9.79 -13.14 5.18
CA LYS A 5 9.73 -12.39 3.93
C LYS A 5 10.09 -10.93 4.23
N LYS A 6 11.34 -10.56 3.98
CA LYS A 6 11.77 -9.16 4.11
C LYS A 6 10.89 -8.26 3.25
N ASP A 7 10.48 -7.14 3.81
CA ASP A 7 9.69 -6.14 3.07
C ASP A 7 10.59 -5.44 2.04
N LEU A 8 10.32 -5.67 0.77
CA LEU A 8 11.06 -5.06 -0.34
C LEU A 8 10.56 -3.64 -0.70
N ARG A 9 9.55 -3.11 -0.02
CA ARG A 9 9.01 -1.78 -0.34
C ARG A 9 10.04 -0.67 -0.22
N PRO A 10 10.88 -0.60 0.83
CA PRO A 10 11.87 0.47 0.95
C PRO A 10 12.84 0.51 -0.21
N VAL A 11 13.38 -0.64 -0.62
CA VAL A 11 14.32 -0.71 -1.75
C VAL A 11 13.64 -0.39 -3.08
N ILE A 12 12.40 -0.84 -3.29
CA ILE A 12 11.65 -0.52 -4.51
C ILE A 12 11.35 0.98 -4.59
N LEU A 13 10.97 1.62 -3.50
CA LEU A 13 10.74 3.06 -3.45
C LEU A 13 12.01 3.85 -3.72
N TRP A 14 13.13 3.42 -3.15
CA TRP A 14 14.43 4.01 -3.42
C TRP A 14 14.83 3.87 -4.89
N ILE A 15 14.70 2.68 -5.50
CA ILE A 15 14.98 2.47 -6.93
C ILE A 15 14.08 3.36 -7.80
N LYS A 16 12.80 3.49 -7.45
CA LYS A 16 11.86 4.33 -8.20
C LYS A 16 12.06 5.84 -8.01
N SER A 17 12.92 6.27 -7.11
CA SER A 17 13.28 7.68 -6.97
C SER A 17 14.28 8.16 -8.03
N PHE A 18 14.90 7.27 -8.78
CA PHE A 18 15.84 7.64 -9.85
C PHE A 18 15.12 8.18 -11.10
N PRO A 19 15.77 9.07 -11.87
CA PRO A 19 15.17 9.76 -13.02
C PRO A 19 14.51 8.83 -14.04
N VAL A 20 15.14 7.73 -14.40
CA VAL A 20 14.60 6.78 -15.39
C VAL A 20 13.20 6.28 -15.05
N PHE A 21 12.91 6.06 -13.75
CA PHE A 21 11.58 5.62 -13.29
C PHE A 21 10.62 6.79 -13.11
N GLN A 22 11.09 7.98 -12.75
CA GLN A 22 10.28 9.18 -12.63
C GLN A 22 9.75 9.61 -14.00
N GLU A 23 10.60 9.60 -15.01
CA GLU A 23 10.28 9.92 -16.39
C GLU A 23 9.60 8.76 -17.13
N SER A 24 9.50 7.60 -16.47
CA SER A 24 8.88 6.40 -17.03
C SER A 24 9.55 5.91 -18.33
N LYS A 25 10.87 6.07 -18.45
CA LYS A 25 11.63 5.60 -19.60
C LYS A 25 11.81 4.08 -19.58
N PRO A 26 12.02 3.43 -20.77
CA PRO A 26 12.35 2.02 -20.83
C PRO A 26 13.65 1.72 -20.09
N VAL A 27 13.64 0.71 -19.22
CA VAL A 27 14.80 0.30 -18.43
C VAL A 27 14.88 -1.22 -18.37
N ALA A 28 16.08 -1.76 -18.59
CA ALA A 28 16.39 -3.15 -18.33
C ALA A 28 17.01 -3.30 -16.94
N GLY A 29 16.33 -4.01 -16.04
CA GLY A 29 16.75 -4.13 -14.65
C GLY A 29 18.17 -4.66 -14.46
N SER A 30 18.67 -5.52 -15.36
CA SER A 30 20.04 -6.03 -15.35
C SER A 30 21.08 -4.95 -15.66
N GLN A 31 20.75 -3.99 -16.53
CA GLN A 31 21.71 -2.97 -16.99
C GLN A 31 21.96 -1.88 -15.94
N ILE A 32 20.97 -1.60 -15.12
CA ILE A 32 21.10 -0.60 -14.06
C ILE A 32 21.69 -1.16 -12.76
N LEU A 33 21.91 -2.49 -12.66
CA LEU A 33 22.37 -3.10 -11.40
C LEU A 33 23.71 -2.55 -10.92
N LYS A 34 24.68 -2.35 -11.84
CA LYS A 34 25.99 -1.80 -11.47
C LYS A 34 25.84 -0.42 -10.83
N GLN A 35 25.11 0.47 -11.50
CA GLN A 35 24.84 1.82 -10.99
C GLN A 35 24.06 1.79 -9.67
N LEU A 36 23.09 0.88 -9.51
CA LEU A 36 22.38 0.70 -8.25
C LEU A 36 23.29 0.25 -7.11
N PHE A 37 24.29 -0.61 -7.38
CA PHE A 37 25.25 -1.01 -6.35
C PHE A 37 26.18 0.15 -5.99
N GLU A 38 26.63 0.93 -6.97
CA GLU A 38 27.43 2.13 -6.75
C GLU A 38 26.69 3.16 -5.90
N GLU A 39 25.42 3.45 -6.23
CA GLU A 39 24.59 4.37 -5.46
C GLU A 39 24.27 3.84 -4.05
N ASN A 40 24.05 2.52 -3.93
CA ASN A 40 23.79 1.89 -2.64
C ASN A 40 25.00 1.97 -1.68
N SER A 41 26.22 1.91 -2.21
CA SER A 41 27.44 2.02 -1.39
C SER A 41 27.63 3.40 -0.76
N LYS A 42 26.99 4.44 -1.30
CA LYS A 42 27.01 5.82 -0.79
C LYS A 42 26.00 6.05 0.34
N ARG A 43 25.11 5.08 0.62
CA ARG A 43 24.08 5.19 1.65
C ARG A 43 24.64 4.91 3.04
N SER A 44 24.13 5.60 4.04
CA SER A 44 24.39 5.30 5.45
C SER A 44 23.87 3.91 5.87
N GLU A 45 22.73 3.51 5.31
CA GLU A 45 22.12 2.20 5.52
C GLU A 45 21.95 1.50 4.15
N PRO A 46 22.95 0.73 3.71
CA PRO A 46 22.90 0.06 2.43
C PRO A 46 21.95 -1.14 2.44
N PHE A 47 21.24 -1.32 1.35
CA PHE A 47 20.45 -2.53 1.10
C PHE A 47 21.36 -3.70 0.76
N THR A 48 20.90 -4.92 1.04
CA THR A 48 21.62 -6.12 0.64
C THR A 48 21.59 -6.33 -0.87
N THR A 49 22.60 -7.00 -1.41
CA THR A 49 22.69 -7.35 -2.84
C THR A 49 21.42 -8.07 -3.34
N THR A 50 20.85 -8.96 -2.52
CA THR A 50 19.63 -9.70 -2.85
C THR A 50 18.41 -8.77 -2.93
N GLU A 51 18.28 -7.80 -2.02
CA GLU A 51 17.20 -6.82 -2.02
C GLU A 51 17.27 -5.93 -3.24
N ILE A 52 18.46 -5.44 -3.62
CA ILE A 52 18.67 -4.62 -4.81
C ILE A 52 18.29 -5.40 -6.07
N ARG A 53 18.78 -6.63 -6.24
CA ARG A 53 18.46 -7.46 -7.40
C ARG A 53 16.96 -7.73 -7.52
N LYS A 54 16.29 -8.13 -6.43
CA LYS A 54 14.85 -8.36 -6.40
C LYS A 54 14.07 -7.07 -6.63
N GLY A 55 14.50 -5.96 -6.01
CA GLY A 55 13.89 -4.64 -6.16
C GLY A 55 14.00 -4.11 -7.59
N SER A 56 15.17 -4.21 -8.23
CA SER A 56 15.40 -3.83 -9.62
C SER A 56 14.52 -4.63 -10.58
N PHE A 57 14.46 -5.96 -10.40
CA PHE A 57 13.59 -6.81 -11.20
C PHE A 57 12.11 -6.39 -11.07
N ILE A 58 11.62 -6.18 -9.85
CA ILE A 58 10.23 -5.76 -9.63
C ILE A 58 9.98 -4.37 -10.22
N ALA A 59 10.89 -3.42 -10.03
CA ALA A 59 10.73 -2.06 -10.52
C ALA A 59 10.66 -2.02 -12.07
N SER A 60 11.48 -2.82 -12.77
CA SER A 60 11.51 -2.85 -14.24
C SER A 60 10.39 -3.69 -14.86
N THR A 61 10.00 -4.83 -14.22
CA THR A 61 9.04 -5.79 -14.83
C THR A 61 7.60 -5.66 -14.32
N LYS A 62 7.37 -4.96 -13.21
CA LYS A 62 6.02 -4.78 -12.62
C LYS A 62 5.54 -3.34 -12.67
N ASP A 63 6.33 -2.38 -13.15
CA ASP A 63 5.88 -1.01 -13.37
C ASP A 63 5.25 -0.87 -14.74
N LEU A 64 3.92 -0.73 -14.79
CA LEU A 64 3.17 -0.59 -16.03
C LEU A 64 3.57 0.64 -16.87
N ARG A 65 4.13 1.69 -16.26
CA ARG A 65 4.58 2.88 -16.97
C ARG A 65 5.83 2.57 -17.78
N VAL A 66 6.82 1.92 -17.14
CA VAL A 66 8.06 1.48 -17.78
C VAL A 66 7.75 0.46 -18.89
N LEU A 67 6.91 -0.55 -18.61
CA LEU A 67 6.52 -1.55 -19.61
C LEU A 67 5.80 -0.94 -20.82
N LYS A 68 4.90 0.03 -20.57
CA LYS A 68 4.22 0.74 -21.67
C LYS A 68 5.19 1.57 -22.50
N ALA A 69 6.12 2.27 -21.89
CA ALA A 69 7.14 3.03 -22.58
C ALA A 69 8.02 2.12 -23.48
N THR A 70 8.30 0.89 -23.04
CA THR A 70 9.06 -0.09 -23.84
C THR A 70 8.30 -0.50 -25.11
N VAL A 71 6.97 -0.50 -25.11
CA VAL A 71 6.14 -0.93 -26.27
C VAL A 71 5.49 0.21 -27.04
N SER A 72 5.67 1.47 -26.60
CA SER A 72 5.03 2.63 -27.23
C SER A 72 5.63 2.96 -28.61
N GLY A 73 6.86 2.56 -28.86
CA GLY A 73 7.62 2.95 -30.07
C GLY A 73 8.30 4.32 -29.97
N ASP A 74 8.14 5.03 -28.85
CA ASP A 74 8.76 6.34 -28.63
C ASP A 74 10.26 6.23 -28.34
N TYR A 75 10.70 5.02 -27.98
CA TYR A 75 12.07 4.72 -27.60
C TYR A 75 12.59 3.52 -28.40
N ASP A 76 13.78 3.65 -28.92
CA ASP A 76 14.50 2.63 -29.69
C ASP A 76 15.56 1.86 -28.86
N VAL A 77 15.97 2.43 -27.72
CA VAL A 77 16.97 1.88 -26.82
C VAL A 77 16.52 1.95 -25.35
N PHE A 78 17.13 1.14 -24.51
CA PHE A 78 16.99 1.24 -23.07
C PHE A 78 17.78 2.41 -22.50
N HIS A 79 17.42 2.83 -21.30
CA HIS A 79 18.06 3.93 -20.58
C HIS A 79 18.74 3.44 -19.31
N ASP A 80 19.78 4.15 -18.91
CA ASP A 80 20.47 3.92 -17.65
C ASP A 80 19.68 4.46 -16.44
N LEU A 81 20.25 4.34 -15.24
CA LEU A 81 19.60 4.76 -14.00
C LEU A 81 19.26 6.27 -13.98
N TYR A 82 20.07 7.07 -14.66
CA TYR A 82 19.93 8.53 -14.73
C TYR A 82 19.10 9.02 -15.92
N GLY A 83 18.62 8.09 -16.74
CA GLY A 83 17.77 8.40 -17.89
C GLY A 83 18.54 8.70 -19.18
N ASN A 84 19.84 8.41 -19.26
CA ASN A 84 20.62 8.52 -20.48
C ASN A 84 20.41 7.29 -21.37
N ARG A 85 20.47 7.46 -22.68
CA ARG A 85 20.33 6.38 -23.66
C ARG A 85 21.50 5.41 -23.59
N ILE A 86 21.22 4.10 -23.69
CA ILE A 86 22.24 3.05 -23.79
C ILE A 86 22.23 2.53 -25.21
N GLU A 87 23.04 3.14 -26.09
CA GLU A 87 23.08 2.81 -27.54
C GLU A 87 23.40 1.34 -27.82
N THR A 88 24.11 0.66 -26.93
CA THR A 88 24.45 -0.77 -27.04
C THR A 88 23.29 -1.70 -26.73
N TYR A 89 22.14 -1.17 -26.25
CA TYR A 89 20.98 -1.95 -25.83
C TYR A 89 19.69 -1.51 -26.55
N PRO A 90 19.51 -1.92 -27.84
CA PRO A 90 18.30 -1.63 -28.57
C PRO A 90 17.11 -2.44 -28.03
N ILE A 91 15.92 -1.86 -28.13
CA ILE A 91 14.65 -2.53 -27.84
C ILE A 91 14.28 -3.38 -29.05
N ARG A 92 14.37 -4.70 -28.91
CA ARG A 92 14.11 -5.64 -30.00
C ARG A 92 12.62 -6.00 -30.11
N GLU A 93 12.15 -6.35 -31.29
CA GLU A 93 10.75 -6.73 -31.53
C GLU A 93 10.31 -7.94 -30.70
N ASP A 94 11.17 -8.98 -30.59
CA ASP A 94 10.89 -10.15 -29.76
C ASP A 94 10.68 -9.83 -28.29
N LEU A 95 11.37 -8.79 -27.80
CA LEU A 95 11.19 -8.28 -26.45
C LEU A 95 9.88 -7.49 -26.30
N ILE A 96 9.51 -6.72 -27.33
CA ILE A 96 8.25 -5.97 -27.33
C ILE A 96 7.06 -6.92 -27.17
N GLU A 97 7.05 -8.06 -27.86
CA GLU A 97 6.00 -9.06 -27.72
C GLU A 97 5.92 -9.64 -26.30
N LYS A 98 7.06 -10.05 -25.75
CA LYS A 98 7.14 -10.55 -24.36
C LYS A 98 6.69 -9.49 -23.34
N VAL A 99 7.01 -8.23 -23.58
CA VAL A 99 6.58 -7.13 -22.71
C VAL A 99 5.08 -6.89 -22.83
N LYS A 100 4.47 -7.02 -24.01
CA LYS A 100 3.00 -6.96 -24.19
C LYS A 100 2.30 -8.05 -23.38
N GLU A 101 2.77 -9.28 -23.41
CA GLU A 101 2.27 -10.37 -22.57
C GLU A 101 2.44 -10.07 -21.08
N GLY A 102 3.62 -9.54 -20.70
CA GLY A 102 3.91 -9.09 -19.35
C GLY A 102 2.93 -8.02 -18.86
N ILE A 103 2.56 -7.06 -19.72
CA ILE A 103 1.56 -6.03 -19.38
C ILE A 103 0.19 -6.66 -19.08
N VAL A 104 -0.23 -7.65 -19.85
CA VAL A 104 -1.50 -8.36 -19.62
C VAL A 104 -1.47 -9.07 -18.27
N SER A 105 -0.40 -9.80 -17.99
CA SER A 105 -0.18 -10.51 -16.73
C SER A 105 -0.20 -9.55 -15.53
N VAL A 106 0.55 -8.46 -15.59
CA VAL A 106 0.60 -7.44 -14.51
C VAL A 106 -0.76 -6.80 -14.28
N LYS A 107 -1.51 -6.49 -15.34
CA LYS A 107 -2.88 -5.94 -15.20
C LYS A 107 -3.82 -6.95 -14.52
N ALA A 108 -3.74 -8.23 -14.88
CA ALA A 108 -4.53 -9.29 -14.27
C ALA A 108 -4.20 -9.45 -12.78
N GLU A 109 -2.90 -9.48 -12.44
CA GLU A 109 -2.44 -9.54 -11.04
C GLU A 109 -2.93 -8.34 -10.21
N MET A 110 -2.84 -7.13 -10.78
CA MET A 110 -3.35 -5.92 -10.11
C MET A 110 -4.87 -5.96 -9.90
N LYS A 111 -5.63 -6.47 -10.89
CA LYS A 111 -7.09 -6.63 -10.79
C LYS A 111 -7.44 -7.64 -9.69
N ALA A 112 -6.78 -8.79 -9.66
CA ALA A 112 -6.97 -9.82 -8.64
C ALA A 112 -6.65 -9.28 -7.23
N ARG A 113 -5.53 -8.56 -7.09
CA ARG A 113 -5.14 -7.94 -5.82
C ARG A 113 -6.13 -6.89 -5.33
N ARG A 114 -6.69 -6.08 -6.24
CA ARG A 114 -7.74 -5.10 -5.89
C ARG A 114 -9.02 -5.80 -5.46
N ALA A 115 -9.43 -6.86 -6.14
CA ALA A 115 -10.61 -7.66 -5.79
C ALA A 115 -10.44 -8.33 -4.41
N ALA A 116 -9.29 -8.94 -4.15
CA ALA A 116 -8.98 -9.54 -2.85
C ALA A 116 -9.00 -8.49 -1.71
N LYS A 117 -8.42 -7.31 -1.93
CA LYS A 117 -8.46 -6.22 -0.95
C LYS A 117 -9.90 -5.72 -0.69
N ALA A 118 -10.71 -5.62 -1.74
CA ALA A 118 -12.11 -5.22 -1.62
C ALA A 118 -12.93 -6.27 -0.85
N ALA A 119 -12.71 -7.56 -1.12
CA ALA A 119 -13.34 -8.66 -0.39
C ALA A 119 -12.95 -8.67 1.09
N ALA A 120 -11.67 -8.52 1.40
CA ALA A 120 -11.18 -8.42 2.78
C ALA A 120 -11.78 -7.21 3.52
N CYS A 121 -11.91 -6.06 2.85
CA CYS A 121 -12.53 -4.88 3.43
C CYS A 121 -14.04 -5.09 3.73
N LYS A 122 -14.76 -5.77 2.81
CA LYS A 122 -16.18 -6.12 3.03
C LYS A 122 -16.32 -7.08 4.20
N ALA A 123 -15.49 -8.13 4.28
CA ALA A 123 -15.50 -9.10 5.37
C ALA A 123 -15.21 -8.42 6.74
N ALA A 124 -14.24 -7.53 6.78
CA ALA A 124 -13.92 -6.77 8.00
C ALA A 124 -15.07 -5.85 8.46
N LYS A 125 -15.79 -5.22 7.50
CA LYS A 125 -16.98 -4.41 7.82
C LYS A 125 -18.12 -5.27 8.36
N GLN A 126 -18.37 -6.44 7.76
CA GLN A 126 -19.40 -7.37 8.22
C GLN A 126 -19.09 -7.93 9.62
N ALA A 127 -17.82 -8.28 9.88
CA ALA A 127 -17.39 -8.74 11.21
C ALA A 127 -17.62 -7.67 12.28
N LYS A 128 -17.27 -6.39 11.98
CA LYS A 128 -17.51 -5.27 12.89
C LYS A 128 -19.00 -5.03 13.14
N ALA A 129 -19.85 -5.17 12.11
CA ALA A 129 -21.29 -5.02 12.25
C ALA A 129 -21.92 -6.14 13.12
N LYS A 130 -21.46 -7.40 12.94
CA LYS A 130 -21.89 -8.53 13.79
C LYS A 130 -21.47 -8.35 15.24
N ALA A 131 -20.23 -7.96 15.50
CA ALA A 131 -19.73 -7.71 16.85
C ALA A 131 -20.51 -6.58 17.57
N LYS A 132 -20.94 -5.55 16.83
CA LYS A 132 -21.75 -4.46 17.39
C LYS A 132 -23.16 -4.94 17.77
N ASN A 133 -23.80 -5.76 16.93
CA ASN A 133 -25.11 -6.34 17.22
C ASN A 133 -25.08 -7.31 18.40
N GLU A 134 -24.01 -8.09 18.58
CA GLU A 134 -23.84 -8.99 19.73
C GLU A 134 -23.64 -8.23 21.05
N GLN A 135 -23.04 -7.05 21.02
CA GLN A 135 -22.92 -6.18 22.20
C GLN A 135 -24.24 -5.52 22.57
N GLU A 136 -25.10 -5.19 21.60
CA GLU A 136 -26.42 -4.59 21.86
C GLU A 136 -27.46 -5.63 22.32
N GLN A 137 -27.23 -6.93 22.09
CA GLN A 137 -28.14 -8.02 22.50
C GLN A 137 -27.80 -8.66 23.85
N LYS A 138 -26.78 -8.22 24.56
CA LYS A 138 -26.62 -8.65 25.95
C LYS A 138 -27.65 -7.92 26.81
N PRO A 139 -28.71 -8.61 27.34
CA PRO A 139 -29.65 -7.99 28.22
C PRO A 139 -28.89 -7.49 29.45
N ALA A 140 -29.06 -6.22 29.77
CA ALA A 140 -28.62 -5.67 31.02
C ALA A 140 -29.32 -6.45 32.14
N GLN A 141 -28.66 -7.42 32.75
CA GLN A 141 -29.08 -7.99 34.01
C GLN A 141 -28.93 -6.87 35.05
N ILE A 142 -30.05 -6.19 35.24
CA ILE A 142 -30.20 -5.24 36.35
C ILE A 142 -30.25 -6.13 37.60
N GLU A 143 -29.16 -6.28 38.31
CA GLU A 143 -29.14 -6.76 39.68
C GLU A 143 -29.91 -5.76 40.56
N VAL A 144 -31.20 -6.03 40.77
CA VAL A 144 -31.99 -5.37 41.77
C VAL A 144 -31.49 -5.85 43.14
N LYS A 145 -30.46 -5.22 43.69
CA LYS A 145 -30.12 -5.34 45.09
C LYS A 145 -31.21 -4.64 45.93
N LYS A 146 -32.16 -5.44 46.45
CA LYS A 146 -33.07 -5.03 47.51
C LYS A 146 -32.25 -4.52 48.71
N LYS A 147 -32.05 -3.22 48.84
CA LYS A 147 -31.68 -2.61 50.10
C LYS A 147 -32.95 -2.32 50.89
N LYS A 148 -33.10 -3.03 52.02
CA LYS A 148 -34.03 -2.77 53.09
C LYS A 148 -33.90 -1.31 53.57
N THR A 149 -35.07 -0.68 53.68
CA THR A 149 -35.29 0.63 54.28
C THR A 149 -34.97 0.66 55.75
N LEU A 150 -34.38 1.73 56.19
CA LEU A 150 -34.69 2.35 57.52
C LEU A 150 -34.24 3.83 57.52
N GLY A 151 -35.23 4.71 57.65
CA GLY A 151 -35.16 5.86 58.55
C GLY A 151 -34.62 7.20 58.06
N ALA A 152 -35.59 8.11 57.96
CA ALA A 152 -35.51 9.53 58.41
C ALA A 152 -34.76 10.59 57.58
N ALA A 153 -35.59 11.44 56.98
CA ALA A 153 -35.59 12.94 56.99
C ALA A 153 -34.30 13.71 56.70
N LYS A 154 -34.33 14.51 55.68
CA LYS A 154 -34.28 15.99 55.60
C LYS A 154 -33.70 16.51 54.29
N ASP A 155 -34.49 17.37 53.69
CA ASP A 155 -34.18 18.50 52.82
C ASP A 155 -32.77 18.63 52.19
N LYS A 156 -32.72 18.65 50.82
CA LYS A 156 -32.02 19.70 50.05
C LYS A 156 -32.20 19.54 48.55
N LYS A 157 -32.70 20.60 47.96
CA LYS A 157 -32.69 21.18 46.59
C LYS A 157 -32.16 20.34 45.40
N PRO A 158 -32.83 20.42 44.21
CA PRO A 158 -32.39 19.78 42.98
C PRO A 158 -31.21 20.50 42.35
N VAL A 159 -30.19 19.74 41.97
CA VAL A 159 -29.06 20.21 41.15
C VAL A 159 -29.41 19.95 39.69
N GLU A 160 -29.52 21.02 38.92
CA GLU A 160 -29.67 20.97 37.46
C GLU A 160 -28.44 20.33 36.83
N ILE A 161 -28.64 19.21 36.11
CA ILE A 161 -27.59 18.60 35.30
C ILE A 161 -27.69 19.21 33.90
N LEU A 162 -26.74 20.08 33.58
CA LEU A 162 -26.51 20.63 32.26
C LEU A 162 -26.02 19.52 31.29
N VAL A 163 -26.92 19.04 30.42
CA VAL A 163 -26.61 18.13 29.35
C VAL A 163 -25.99 18.92 28.20
N MET A 164 -24.67 18.90 28.09
CA MET A 164 -23.97 19.43 26.90
C MET A 164 -24.19 18.53 25.66
N LYS A 165 -25.06 18.94 24.76
CA LYS A 165 -25.21 18.36 23.44
C LYS A 165 -23.98 18.73 22.57
N LYS A 166 -23.09 17.77 22.29
CA LYS A 166 -22.03 17.89 21.28
C LYS A 166 -22.65 18.00 19.88
N LYS A 167 -22.63 19.18 19.28
CA LYS A 167 -22.96 19.41 17.87
C LYS A 167 -21.90 18.78 16.96
N ARG A 168 -22.27 17.80 16.15
CA ARG A 168 -21.46 17.31 15.03
C ARG A 168 -21.48 18.33 13.90
N LYS A 169 -20.30 18.89 13.56
CA LYS A 169 -20.10 19.69 12.34
C LYS A 169 -20.18 18.76 11.13
N VAL A 170 -21.17 18.94 10.28
CA VAL A 170 -21.24 18.39 8.92
C VAL A 170 -20.42 19.33 8.05
N LEU A 171 -19.29 18.86 7.51
CA LEU A 171 -18.54 19.56 6.48
C LEU A 171 -19.20 19.27 5.12
N SER A 172 -19.88 20.30 4.60
CA SER A 172 -20.37 20.34 3.22
C SER A 172 -19.23 20.78 2.32
N LEU A 173 -18.83 19.93 1.37
CA LEU A 173 -17.94 20.26 0.27
C LEU A 173 -18.81 20.80 -0.89
N LYS A 174 -18.51 22.02 -1.28
CA LYS A 174 -18.90 22.57 -2.58
C LYS A 174 -17.80 22.30 -3.59
#